data_16fbf6eb3e4790a17f6c44ac4573fc91
#
_entry.id   16fbf6eb3e4790a17f6c44ac4573fc91
#
_cell.length_a   1.000
_cell.length_b   1.000
_cell.length_c   1.000
_cell.angle_alpha   90.00
_cell.angle_beta   90.00
_cell.angle_gamma   90.00
#
_symmetry.space_group_name_H-M   'P 1'
#
loop_
_entity.id
_entity.type
_entity.pdbx_description
1 polymer ?
#
loop_
_entity_poly.entity_id
_entity_poly.type
_entity_poly.pdbx_seq_one_letter_code
_entity_poly.pdbx_strand_id
1 'polypeptide(L)'
;MTVDANLGLVYAINLHQPMTYHVESTPYPNGKLWLGGAFKVIASEEQWGNVSAVDYNTGKIRWKVKTQQPMIGGIMATAGGLVFTGEGNGQFKAYDSATGNVLWNFQAGAGVNAPPASYTINGKQYIVVGAGGNVQLNYKRGNNIIAFTLAD
;
A
#
# COMPACT_ATOMS: atom_id res chain seq x y z
N MET A 1 -0.90 -3.10 7.38
CA MET A 1 -1.72 -4.33 7.53
C MET A 1 -3.02 -3.96 8.21
N THR A 2 -4.09 -4.69 7.92
CA THR A 2 -5.42 -4.55 8.54
C THR A 2 -6.05 -5.94 8.73
N VAL A 3 -7.06 -6.05 9.59
CA VAL A 3 -7.68 -7.33 9.96
C VAL A 3 -9.18 -7.28 9.70
N ASP A 4 -9.72 -8.36 9.18
CA ASP A 4 -11.15 -8.66 9.17
C ASP A 4 -11.41 -9.86 10.08
N ALA A 5 -11.95 -9.59 11.27
CA ALA A 5 -12.22 -10.60 12.26
C ALA A 5 -13.37 -11.55 11.85
N ASN A 6 -14.30 -11.07 11.03
CA ASN A 6 -15.45 -11.89 10.58
C ASN A 6 -15.01 -12.96 9.59
N LEU A 7 -14.06 -12.65 8.72
CA LEU A 7 -13.50 -13.59 7.75
C LEU A 7 -12.26 -14.33 8.28
N GLY A 8 -11.72 -13.94 9.42
CA GLY A 8 -10.49 -14.51 9.96
C GLY A 8 -9.25 -14.17 9.10
N LEU A 9 -9.24 -13.00 8.47
CA LEU A 9 -8.21 -12.62 7.49
C LEU A 9 -7.40 -11.41 7.95
N VAL A 10 -6.10 -11.46 7.69
CA VAL A 10 -5.19 -10.32 7.73
C VAL A 10 -4.85 -9.93 6.29
N TYR A 11 -4.99 -8.64 5.98
CA TYR A 11 -4.58 -8.11 4.69
C TYR A 11 -3.25 -7.37 4.80
N ALA A 12 -2.37 -7.66 3.87
CA ALA A 12 -1.06 -7.05 3.77
C ALA A 12 -0.74 -6.63 2.33
N ILE A 13 -0.05 -5.52 2.21
CA ILE A 13 0.64 -5.14 0.98
C ILE A 13 2.12 -5.46 1.15
N ASN A 14 2.76 -5.84 0.05
CA ASN A 14 4.16 -6.19 0.04
C ASN A 14 4.87 -5.57 -1.16
N LEU A 15 6.16 -5.37 -0.99
CA LEU A 15 7.04 -4.99 -2.09
C LEU A 15 8.00 -6.15 -2.40
N HIS A 16 8.26 -6.34 -3.68
CA HIS A 16 9.36 -7.15 -4.19
C HIS A 16 10.30 -6.21 -4.95
N GLN A 17 11.43 -5.91 -4.31
CA GLN A 17 12.44 -5.01 -4.86
C GLN A 17 13.82 -5.59 -4.50
N PRO A 18 14.39 -6.44 -5.36
CA PRO A 18 15.73 -6.99 -5.17
C PRO A 18 16.77 -5.89 -5.08
N MET A 19 17.67 -6.00 -4.11
CA MET A 19 18.73 -5.02 -3.92
C MET A 19 19.98 -5.62 -3.30
N THR A 20 21.13 -5.00 -3.57
CA THR A 20 22.38 -5.28 -2.89
C THR A 20 22.57 -4.34 -1.72
N TYR A 21 23.06 -4.88 -0.61
CA TYR A 21 23.44 -4.10 0.56
C TYR A 21 24.95 -4.07 0.67
N HIS A 22 25.48 -2.90 1.02
CA HIS A 22 26.88 -2.66 1.22
C HIS A 22 27.09 -2.02 2.58
N VAL A 23 27.91 -2.65 3.42
CA VAL A 23 28.25 -2.11 4.75
C VAL A 23 29.41 -1.14 4.59
N GLU A 24 29.31 0.02 5.21
CA GLU A 24 30.37 1.02 5.26
C GLU A 24 30.84 1.21 6.70
N SER A 25 32.14 1.05 6.89
CA SER A 25 32.80 1.24 8.19
C SER A 25 33.32 2.68 8.30
N THR A 26 32.43 3.66 8.19
CA THR A 26 32.76 5.07 8.36
C THR A 26 32.17 5.62 9.66
N PRO A 27 32.80 6.60 10.32
CA PRO A 27 32.23 7.28 11.47
C PRO A 27 30.87 7.91 11.12
N TYR A 28 29.96 7.92 12.09
CA TYR A 28 28.66 8.57 11.92
C TYR A 28 28.82 10.04 11.49
N PRO A 29 28.31 10.45 10.34
CA PRO A 29 28.38 11.84 9.87
C PRO A 29 27.34 12.68 10.61
N ASN A 30 27.75 13.38 11.63
CA ASN A 30 26.89 14.17 12.50
C ASN A 30 25.92 15.06 11.70
N GLY A 31 24.64 15.02 12.05
CA GLY A 31 23.57 15.81 11.40
C GLY A 31 23.08 15.28 10.05
N LYS A 32 23.49 14.08 9.61
CA LYS A 32 23.03 13.46 8.35
C LYS A 32 22.36 12.11 8.62
N LEU A 33 21.48 11.71 7.70
CA LEU A 33 20.94 10.35 7.71
C LEU A 33 22.09 9.36 7.47
N TRP A 34 22.23 8.39 8.36
CA TRP A 34 23.23 7.34 8.26
C TRP A 34 22.57 5.97 8.52
N LEU A 35 22.76 5.04 7.58
CA LEU A 35 22.17 3.70 7.62
C LEU A 35 23.21 2.59 7.88
N GLY A 36 24.46 2.97 8.19
CA GLY A 36 25.56 2.00 8.36
C GLY A 36 26.06 1.40 7.06
N GLY A 37 25.65 1.96 5.92
CA GLY A 37 25.98 1.49 4.58
C GLY A 37 25.07 2.07 3.52
N ALA A 38 25.14 1.47 2.34
CA ALA A 38 24.32 1.83 1.20
C ALA A 38 23.56 0.61 0.68
N PHE A 39 22.47 0.85 -0.02
CA PHE A 39 21.76 -0.16 -0.80
C PHE A 39 21.60 0.30 -2.24
N LYS A 40 21.61 -0.66 -3.15
CA LYS A 40 21.40 -0.40 -4.57
C LYS A 40 20.37 -1.39 -5.11
N VAL A 41 19.31 -0.87 -5.70
CA VAL A 41 18.30 -1.67 -6.38
C VAL A 41 18.94 -2.33 -7.60
N ILE A 42 18.67 -3.62 -7.80
CA ILE A 42 19.14 -4.40 -8.95
C ILE A 42 18.19 -4.12 -10.10
N ALA A 43 18.57 -3.20 -11.00
CA ALA A 43 17.72 -2.72 -12.08
C ALA A 43 17.37 -3.78 -13.14
N SER A 44 18.16 -4.84 -13.25
CA SER A 44 17.90 -5.97 -14.14
C SER A 44 16.83 -6.94 -13.62
N GLU A 45 16.48 -6.85 -12.34
CA GLU A 45 15.49 -7.72 -11.71
C GLU A 45 14.10 -7.08 -11.75
N GLU A 46 13.07 -7.92 -11.90
CA GLU A 46 11.69 -7.47 -11.89
C GLU A 46 11.32 -6.90 -10.51
N GLN A 47 10.69 -5.75 -10.52
CA GLN A 47 10.16 -5.11 -9.32
C GLN A 47 8.64 -5.10 -9.37
N TRP A 48 7.99 -5.56 -8.31
CA TRP A 48 6.54 -5.66 -8.23
C TRP A 48 6.06 -5.60 -6.78
N GLY A 49 4.77 -5.57 -6.62
CA GLY A 49 4.14 -5.67 -5.32
C GLY A 49 3.00 -6.67 -5.31
N ASN A 50 2.38 -6.85 -4.16
CA ASN A 50 1.12 -7.58 -4.08
C ASN A 50 0.25 -7.12 -2.92
N VAL A 51 -1.04 -7.39 -3.06
CA VAL A 51 -2.02 -7.38 -1.99
C VAL A 51 -2.34 -8.82 -1.67
N SER A 52 -2.28 -9.20 -0.40
CA SER A 52 -2.55 -10.57 0.05
C SER A 52 -3.52 -10.59 1.21
N ALA A 53 -4.41 -11.57 1.23
CA ALA A 53 -5.18 -11.97 2.39
C ALA A 53 -4.64 -13.28 2.95
N VAL A 54 -4.34 -13.29 4.23
CA VAL A 54 -3.80 -14.44 4.94
C VAL A 54 -4.78 -14.84 6.03
N ASP A 55 -5.17 -16.09 6.05
CA ASP A 55 -5.95 -16.67 7.13
C ASP A 55 -5.09 -16.71 8.40
N TYR A 56 -5.46 -15.96 9.43
CA TYR A 56 -4.62 -15.81 10.61
C TYR A 56 -4.64 -17.04 11.55
N ASN A 57 -5.59 -17.96 11.40
CA ASN A 57 -5.63 -19.20 12.17
C ASN A 57 -4.69 -20.26 11.58
N THR A 58 -4.54 -20.27 10.24
CA THR A 58 -3.77 -21.28 9.53
C THR A 58 -2.47 -20.80 8.93
N GLY A 59 -2.28 -19.48 8.81
CA GLY A 59 -1.15 -18.85 8.13
C GLY A 59 -1.18 -19.01 6.60
N LYS A 60 -2.24 -19.58 6.03
CA LYS A 60 -2.34 -19.81 4.58
C LYS A 60 -2.83 -18.57 3.85
N ILE A 61 -2.23 -18.32 2.68
CA ILE A 61 -2.70 -17.27 1.77
C ILE A 61 -4.04 -17.70 1.17
N ARG A 62 -5.08 -16.90 1.39
CA ARG A 62 -6.42 -17.11 0.85
C ARG A 62 -6.52 -16.63 -0.58
N TRP A 63 -6.02 -15.42 -0.83
CA TRP A 63 -5.87 -14.84 -2.15
C TRP A 63 -4.67 -13.88 -2.20
N LYS A 64 -4.17 -13.65 -3.41
CA LYS A 64 -3.04 -12.77 -3.67
C LYS A 64 -3.19 -12.12 -5.04
N VAL A 65 -3.08 -10.81 -5.10
CA VAL A 65 -3.14 -10.02 -6.34
C VAL A 65 -1.79 -9.36 -6.56
N LYS A 66 -1.11 -9.68 -7.67
CA LYS A 66 0.15 -9.02 -8.07
C LYS A 66 -0.14 -7.61 -8.57
N THR A 67 0.70 -6.64 -8.19
CA THR A 67 0.68 -5.26 -8.68
C THR A 67 1.91 -5.00 -9.55
N GLN A 68 1.81 -4.04 -10.46
CA GLN A 68 2.89 -3.73 -11.41
C GLN A 68 4.11 -3.10 -10.74
N GLN A 69 3.93 -2.47 -9.59
CA GLN A 69 4.97 -1.75 -8.87
C GLN A 69 5.01 -2.19 -7.40
N PRO A 70 6.16 -2.06 -6.73
CA PRO A 70 6.27 -2.26 -5.29
C PRO A 70 5.24 -1.46 -4.51
N MET A 71 4.65 -2.05 -3.48
CA MET A 71 3.66 -1.39 -2.64
C MET A 71 4.26 -1.04 -1.28
N ILE A 72 4.18 0.22 -0.89
CA ILE A 72 4.72 0.73 0.39
C ILE A 72 3.71 1.55 1.20
N GLY A 73 2.52 1.73 0.66
CA GLY A 73 1.45 2.50 1.32
C GLY A 73 0.82 1.76 2.50
N GLY A 74 -0.43 2.08 2.74
CA GLY A 74 -1.26 1.40 3.73
C GLY A 74 -2.41 0.65 3.09
N ILE A 75 -3.07 -0.16 3.89
CA ILE A 75 -4.25 -0.94 3.51
C ILE A 75 -5.28 -0.84 4.62
N MET A 76 -6.54 -0.72 4.27
CA MET A 76 -7.67 -0.60 5.20
C MET A 76 -8.80 -1.54 4.80
N ALA A 77 -9.25 -2.37 5.73
CA ALA A 77 -10.47 -3.15 5.59
C ALA A 77 -11.65 -2.42 6.24
N THR A 78 -12.84 -2.62 5.70
CA THR A 78 -14.10 -2.12 6.24
C THR A 78 -15.04 -3.27 6.61
N ALA A 79 -15.94 -3.02 7.55
CA ALA A 79 -16.97 -4.00 7.94
C ALA A 79 -17.94 -4.34 6.78
N GLY A 80 -17.99 -3.51 5.74
CA GLY A 80 -18.78 -3.74 4.54
C GLY A 80 -18.14 -4.71 3.52
N GLY A 81 -17.06 -5.41 3.89
CA GLY A 81 -16.44 -6.42 3.02
C GLY A 81 -15.53 -5.84 1.94
N LEU A 82 -15.02 -4.63 2.12
CA LEU A 82 -14.10 -3.98 1.19
C LEU A 82 -12.72 -3.80 1.80
N VAL A 83 -11.70 -3.92 0.95
CA VAL A 83 -10.31 -3.62 1.29
C VAL A 83 -9.79 -2.53 0.36
N PHE A 84 -9.34 -1.42 0.92
CA PHE A 84 -8.83 -0.27 0.19
C PHE A 84 -7.31 -0.17 0.28
N THR A 85 -6.65 0.07 -0.85
CA THR A 85 -5.22 0.39 -0.90
C THR A 85 -4.87 1.16 -2.16
N GLY A 86 -3.75 1.88 -2.12
CA GLY A 86 -3.22 2.63 -3.25
C GLY A 86 -1.93 2.04 -3.81
N GLU A 87 -1.66 2.35 -5.07
CA GLU A 87 -0.48 1.93 -5.82
C GLU A 87 0.40 3.12 -6.21
N GLY A 88 1.68 2.86 -6.48
CA GLY A 88 2.64 3.88 -6.92
C GLY A 88 2.29 4.55 -8.25
N ASN A 89 1.56 3.86 -9.14
CA ASN A 89 1.06 4.38 -10.41
C ASN A 89 -0.14 5.33 -10.28
N GLY A 90 -0.59 5.60 -9.05
CA GLY A 90 -1.71 6.49 -8.75
C GLY A 90 -3.08 5.82 -8.72
N GLN A 91 -3.17 4.51 -8.90
CA GLN A 91 -4.42 3.77 -8.75
C GLN A 91 -4.77 3.64 -7.26
N PHE A 92 -6.00 4.03 -6.91
CA PHE A 92 -6.62 3.72 -5.63
C PHE A 92 -7.74 2.74 -5.86
N LYS A 93 -7.71 1.61 -5.17
CA LYS A 93 -8.59 0.47 -5.47
C LYS A 93 -9.36 -0.01 -4.25
N ALA A 94 -10.58 -0.50 -4.51
CA ALA A 94 -11.34 -1.30 -3.58
C ALA A 94 -11.38 -2.75 -4.07
N TYR A 95 -11.04 -3.67 -3.19
CA TYR A 95 -11.07 -5.11 -3.42
C TYR A 95 -12.18 -5.73 -2.59
N ASP A 96 -12.81 -6.77 -3.10
CA ASP A 96 -13.63 -7.66 -2.31
C ASP A 96 -12.76 -8.37 -1.27
N SER A 97 -13.14 -8.29 -0.01
CA SER A 97 -12.32 -8.78 1.10
C SER A 97 -12.16 -10.30 1.11
N ALA A 98 -13.16 -11.05 0.63
CA ALA A 98 -13.15 -12.51 0.64
C ALA A 98 -12.38 -13.10 -0.56
N THR A 99 -12.40 -12.43 -1.73
CA THR A 99 -11.92 -12.99 -3.00
C THR A 99 -10.72 -12.27 -3.59
N GLY A 100 -10.47 -11.00 -3.23
CA GLY A 100 -9.44 -10.16 -3.82
C GLY A 100 -9.78 -9.59 -5.20
N ASN A 101 -11.01 -9.76 -5.66
CA ASN A 101 -11.46 -9.15 -6.91
C ASN A 101 -11.50 -7.63 -6.79
N VAL A 102 -10.99 -6.92 -7.80
CA VAL A 102 -11.11 -5.46 -7.87
C VAL A 102 -12.55 -5.10 -8.20
N LEU A 103 -13.21 -4.41 -7.28
CA LEU A 103 -14.59 -3.96 -7.45
C LEU A 103 -14.69 -2.51 -7.94
N TRP A 104 -13.69 -1.70 -7.62
CA TRP A 104 -13.63 -0.30 -8.00
C TRP A 104 -12.19 0.20 -8.04
N ASN A 105 -11.92 1.17 -8.91
CA ASN A 105 -10.65 1.87 -8.99
C ASN A 105 -10.82 3.34 -9.34
N PHE A 106 -9.85 4.16 -8.93
CA PHE A 106 -9.77 5.58 -9.22
C PHE A 106 -8.33 6.00 -9.49
N GLN A 107 -8.09 6.82 -10.51
CA GLN A 107 -6.78 7.38 -10.81
C GLN A 107 -6.60 8.72 -10.11
N ALA A 108 -5.76 8.74 -9.08
CA ALA A 108 -5.49 9.92 -8.25
C ALA A 108 -4.48 10.92 -8.87
N GLY A 109 -3.87 10.57 -10.00
CA GLY A 109 -2.93 11.44 -10.72
C GLY A 109 -1.51 11.49 -10.15
N ALA A 110 -1.29 10.99 -8.96
CA ALA A 110 0.02 10.83 -8.29
C ALA A 110 0.02 9.53 -7.49
N GLY A 111 1.20 9.03 -7.11
CA GLY A 111 1.33 7.80 -6.35
C GLY A 111 0.55 7.85 -5.03
N VAL A 112 -0.25 6.82 -4.77
CA VAL A 112 -1.08 6.69 -3.56
C VAL A 112 -0.36 5.79 -2.58
N ASN A 113 0.52 6.37 -1.76
CA ASN A 113 1.35 5.65 -0.79
C ASN A 113 1.00 5.98 0.67
N ALA A 114 -0.06 6.73 0.90
CA ALA A 114 -0.62 6.95 2.22
C ALA A 114 -1.61 5.84 2.60
N PRO A 115 -1.72 5.47 3.88
CA PRO A 115 -2.77 4.59 4.33
C PRO A 115 -4.13 5.28 4.16
N PRO A 116 -5.15 4.57 3.63
CA PRO A 116 -6.51 5.10 3.66
C PRO A 116 -7.05 5.19 5.08
N ALA A 117 -7.94 6.14 5.32
CA ALA A 117 -8.69 6.26 6.56
C ALA A 117 -10.19 6.36 6.27
N SER A 118 -11.01 5.90 7.21
CA SER A 118 -12.47 6.02 7.14
C SER A 118 -13.01 6.82 8.31
N TYR A 119 -14.00 7.66 8.05
CA TYR A 119 -14.71 8.41 9.06
C TYR A 119 -16.18 8.59 8.68
N THR A 120 -17.02 8.97 9.62
CA THR A 120 -18.45 9.20 9.41
C THR A 120 -18.83 10.62 9.82
N ILE A 121 -19.58 11.32 8.99
CA ILE A 121 -20.19 12.62 9.30
C ILE A 121 -21.66 12.52 8.97
N ASN A 122 -22.52 12.86 9.95
CA ASN A 122 -23.98 12.84 9.81
C ASN A 122 -24.54 11.51 9.25
N GLY A 123 -23.97 10.38 9.71
CA GLY A 123 -24.35 9.04 9.26
C GLY A 123 -23.81 8.62 7.90
N LYS A 124 -23.13 9.48 7.15
CA LYS A 124 -22.53 9.22 5.85
C LYS A 124 -21.06 8.86 6.02
N GLN A 125 -20.65 7.70 5.49
CA GLN A 125 -19.25 7.23 5.52
C GLN A 125 -18.43 7.88 4.42
N TYR A 126 -17.19 8.24 4.79
CA TYR A 126 -16.17 8.73 3.89
C TYR A 126 -14.92 7.88 3.98
N ILE A 127 -14.25 7.71 2.83
CA ILE A 127 -12.91 7.15 2.73
C ILE A 127 -11.99 8.26 2.25
N VAL A 128 -10.91 8.53 2.97
CA VAL A 128 -9.94 9.56 2.59
C VAL A 128 -8.56 8.96 2.38
N VAL A 129 -7.84 9.49 1.38
CA VAL A 129 -6.49 9.05 1.08
C VAL A 129 -5.64 10.21 0.54
N GLY A 130 -4.34 10.19 0.83
CA GLY A 130 -3.35 11.12 0.25
C GLY A 130 -2.70 10.56 -1.01
N ALA A 131 -2.61 11.37 -2.06
CA ALA A 131 -1.89 11.08 -3.29
C ALA A 131 -0.70 12.03 -3.43
N GLY A 132 0.39 11.72 -2.74
CA GLY A 132 1.62 12.53 -2.64
C GLY A 132 2.80 11.99 -3.46
N GLY A 133 2.71 10.75 -3.93
CA GLY A 133 3.81 10.06 -4.58
C GLY A 133 4.90 9.61 -3.58
N ASN A 134 6.03 9.17 -4.12
CA ASN A 134 7.17 8.74 -3.32
C ASN A 134 8.48 9.04 -4.03
N VAL A 135 9.42 9.70 -3.32
CA VAL A 135 10.73 10.05 -3.88
C VAL A 135 11.65 8.83 -3.99
N GLN A 136 11.63 7.97 -2.98
CA GLN A 136 12.54 6.82 -2.89
C GLN A 136 12.26 5.78 -3.98
N LEU A 137 10.99 5.56 -4.33
CA LEU A 137 10.57 4.65 -5.39
C LEU A 137 10.33 5.36 -6.72
N ASN A 138 10.64 6.66 -6.80
CA ASN A 138 10.44 7.49 -7.98
C ASN A 138 9.00 7.47 -8.51
N TYR A 139 8.01 7.42 -7.63
CA TYR A 139 6.61 7.52 -8.01
C TYR A 139 6.20 8.97 -8.20
N LYS A 140 5.32 9.20 -9.19
CA LYS A 140 4.86 10.54 -9.54
C LYS A 140 4.36 11.28 -8.30
N ARG A 141 4.94 12.44 -8.04
CA ARG A 141 4.59 13.31 -6.92
C ARG A 141 3.29 14.07 -7.17
N GLY A 142 2.60 14.39 -6.09
CA GLY A 142 1.40 15.20 -6.06
C GLY A 142 1.16 15.78 -4.67
N ASN A 143 0.07 16.47 -4.51
CA ASN A 143 -0.31 17.15 -3.27
C ASN A 143 -1.82 17.03 -2.99
N ASN A 144 -2.46 15.98 -3.47
CA ASN A 144 -3.89 15.79 -3.35
C ASN A 144 -4.25 15.01 -2.08
N ILE A 145 -5.29 15.46 -1.40
CA ILE A 145 -6.05 14.68 -0.42
C ILE A 145 -7.43 14.49 -1.02
N ILE A 146 -7.87 13.25 -1.17
CA ILE A 146 -9.08 12.88 -1.88
C ILE A 146 -10.01 12.15 -0.92
N ALA A 147 -11.25 12.61 -0.83
CA ALA A 147 -12.30 11.96 -0.07
C ALA A 147 -13.35 11.37 -1.00
N PHE A 148 -13.78 10.16 -0.72
CA PHE A 148 -14.81 9.43 -1.45
C PHE A 148 -15.97 9.12 -0.52
N THR A 149 -17.16 9.11 -1.07
CA THR A 149 -18.37 8.65 -0.40
C THR A 149 -19.30 7.99 -1.43
N LEU A 150 -20.20 7.15 -0.98
CA LEU A 150 -21.25 6.63 -1.87
C LEU A 150 -22.18 7.77 -2.30
N ALA A 151 -22.60 7.72 -3.54
CA ALA A 151 -23.70 8.56 -4.01
C ALA A 151 -25.01 8.16 -3.31
N ASP A 152 -25.88 9.11 -3.10
CA ASP A 152 -27.22 8.90 -2.56
C ASP A 152 -28.09 8.18 -3.58
#